data_594afa0a1a2482b15f321671c43c62c9
#
_entry.id   594afa0a1a2482b15f321671c43c62c9
#
_cell.length_a   1.000
_cell.length_b   1.000
_cell.length_c   1.000
_cell.angle_alpha   90.00
_cell.angle_beta   90.00
_cell.angle_gamma   90.00
#
_symmetry.space_group_name_H-M   'P 1'
#
loop_
_entity.id
_entity.type
_entity.pdbx_description
1 polymer ?
#
loop_
_entity_poly.entity_id
_entity_poly.type
_entity_poly.pdbx_seq_one_letter_code
_entity_poly.pdbx_strand_id
1 'polypeptide(L)'
;MGKQTIQGKGFEYACLKTFYEFLSVSNIRVNIADNKAYFTAKSKFEELPDNVREDMLLAASASVQSIINSEPNLINGEELIEISIAEDKKGSEGDVRDLIFLKSESGWEVGISCKHNHHALKHSRLSQTIDFGDKWLGYPVSDAYWESITPIFSHLQELKDETKTLDKRLQNKWDKIPNKDLDVYRPILDAFHDEVIRLSKEYKDVPKKLIEYLLGRKDFYKVIAKDNERKTIIQAFNLQETLSTNCGKVKPKSRCKSLAGVLPKMIYSFDYKEESNNTLILVLDKGWTISFRIHNASSRIEPSLKFDIQLVGIPSAVANIEQYWEE
;
A
#
# COMPACT_ATOMS: atom_id res chain seq x y z
N MET A 1 -5.03 -16.24 10.91
CA MET A 1 -4.43 -15.18 10.08
C MET A 1 -3.76 -15.85 8.89
N GLY A 2 -3.86 -15.32 7.67
CA GLY A 2 -3.26 -15.95 6.50
C GLY A 2 -1.72 -15.83 6.49
N LYS A 3 -1.02 -16.74 5.80
CA LYS A 3 0.46 -16.73 5.68
C LYS A 3 1.01 -15.37 5.23
N GLN A 4 0.39 -14.74 4.23
CA GLN A 4 0.78 -13.41 3.74
C GLN A 4 0.70 -12.31 4.81
N THR A 5 -0.32 -12.35 5.68
CA THR A 5 -0.44 -11.36 6.77
C THR A 5 0.66 -11.54 7.82
N ILE A 6 1.03 -12.79 8.13
CA ILE A 6 2.12 -13.09 9.07
C ILE A 6 3.44 -12.57 8.50
N GLN A 7 3.74 -12.87 7.24
CA GLN A 7 4.96 -12.41 6.56
C GLN A 7 5.01 -10.88 6.43
N GLY A 8 3.89 -10.22 6.09
CA GLY A 8 3.83 -8.76 6.01
C GLY A 8 4.17 -8.10 7.34
N LYS A 9 3.50 -8.51 8.42
CA LYS A 9 3.79 -7.99 9.78
C LYS A 9 5.18 -8.35 10.27
N GLY A 10 5.68 -9.55 9.94
CA GLY A 10 7.06 -9.94 10.23
C GLY A 10 8.08 -9.03 9.56
N PHE A 11 7.86 -8.65 8.29
CA PHE A 11 8.76 -7.76 7.58
C PHE A 11 8.71 -6.31 8.09
N GLU A 12 7.53 -5.81 8.51
CA GLU A 12 7.43 -4.52 9.21
C GLU A 12 8.34 -4.50 10.46
N TYR A 13 8.30 -5.59 11.27
CA TYR A 13 9.17 -5.70 12.44
C TYR A 13 10.66 -5.83 12.07
N ALA A 14 11.00 -6.61 11.04
CA ALA A 14 12.38 -6.71 10.56
C ALA A 14 12.94 -5.35 10.15
N CYS A 15 12.19 -4.55 9.41
CA CYS A 15 12.59 -3.19 9.06
C CYS A 15 12.77 -2.31 10.31
N LEU A 16 11.80 -2.29 11.23
CA LEU A 16 11.93 -1.53 12.47
C LEU A 16 13.19 -1.91 13.25
N LYS A 17 13.39 -3.23 13.47
CA LYS A 17 14.53 -3.76 14.23
C LYS A 17 15.88 -3.34 13.61
N THR A 18 16.01 -3.51 12.29
CA THR A 18 17.24 -3.19 11.56
C THR A 18 17.57 -1.70 11.61
N PHE A 19 16.59 -0.81 11.41
CA PHE A 19 16.81 0.63 11.56
C PHE A 19 17.15 1.02 13.00
N TYR A 20 16.47 0.45 13.99
CA TYR A 20 16.79 0.70 15.40
C TYR A 20 18.22 0.30 15.75
N GLU A 21 18.66 -0.89 15.33
CA GLU A 21 20.02 -1.39 15.57
C GLU A 21 21.07 -0.50 14.90
N PHE A 22 20.85 -0.13 13.61
CA PHE A 22 21.76 0.77 12.88
C PHE A 22 21.90 2.13 13.58
N LEU A 23 20.79 2.76 13.94
CA LEU A 23 20.82 4.07 14.61
C LEU A 23 21.47 3.99 15.99
N SER A 24 21.19 2.94 16.77
CA SER A 24 21.78 2.72 18.09
C SER A 24 23.30 2.55 18.03
N VAL A 25 23.80 1.73 17.09
CA VAL A 25 25.25 1.54 16.87
C VAL A 25 25.91 2.84 16.37
N SER A 26 25.18 3.66 15.66
CA SER A 26 25.63 4.99 15.19
C SER A 26 25.60 6.08 16.28
N ASN A 27 25.33 5.72 17.55
CA ASN A 27 25.19 6.64 18.69
C ASN A 27 24.08 7.68 18.54
N ILE A 28 23.03 7.37 17.76
CA ILE A 28 21.85 8.21 17.64
C ILE A 28 20.87 7.87 18.76
N ARG A 29 20.32 8.89 19.42
CA ARG A 29 19.29 8.70 20.43
C ARG A 29 18.02 8.21 19.77
N VAL A 30 17.68 6.93 20.00
CA VAL A 30 16.52 6.28 19.38
C VAL A 30 15.79 5.42 20.39
N ASN A 31 14.46 5.40 20.34
CA ASN A 31 13.61 4.47 21.06
C ASN A 31 12.55 3.87 20.14
N ILE A 32 11.93 2.79 20.59
CA ILE A 32 10.81 2.14 19.93
C ILE A 32 9.55 2.44 20.74
N ALA A 33 8.47 2.89 20.06
CA ALA A 33 7.18 3.07 20.69
C ALA A 33 6.50 1.72 20.96
N ASP A 34 6.22 1.45 22.23
CA ASP A 34 5.55 0.22 22.70
C ASP A 34 4.04 0.30 22.46
N ASN A 35 3.61 0.15 21.21
CA ASN A 35 2.20 0.11 20.87
C ASN A 35 1.73 -1.32 20.49
N LYS A 36 0.42 -1.51 20.37
CA LYS A 36 -0.17 -2.81 20.01
C LYS A 36 0.31 -3.34 18.66
N ALA A 37 0.56 -2.46 17.69
CA ALA A 37 1.03 -2.84 16.37
C ALA A 37 2.46 -3.40 16.42
N TYR A 38 3.33 -2.79 17.23
CA TYR A 38 4.68 -3.28 17.50
C TYR A 38 4.68 -4.70 18.07
N PHE A 39 3.92 -4.94 19.15
CA PHE A 39 3.87 -6.28 19.76
C PHE A 39 3.29 -7.32 18.82
N THR A 40 2.28 -6.93 18.01
CA THR A 40 1.73 -7.83 17.00
C THR A 40 2.77 -8.19 15.93
N ALA A 41 3.48 -7.20 15.39
CA ALA A 41 4.49 -7.42 14.36
C ALA A 41 5.67 -8.24 14.88
N LYS A 42 6.14 -7.98 16.10
CA LYS A 42 7.18 -8.75 16.79
C LYS A 42 6.78 -10.21 16.94
N SER A 43 5.58 -10.48 17.50
CA SER A 43 5.09 -11.84 17.65
C SER A 43 5.00 -12.56 16.30
N LYS A 44 4.57 -11.88 15.22
CA LYS A 44 4.49 -12.49 13.90
C LYS A 44 5.85 -12.77 13.28
N PHE A 45 6.84 -11.94 13.55
CA PHE A 45 8.22 -12.19 13.16
C PHE A 45 8.80 -13.42 13.89
N GLU A 46 8.57 -13.52 15.20
CA GLU A 46 9.04 -14.64 16.04
C GLU A 46 8.39 -15.99 15.69
N GLU A 47 7.16 -15.97 15.14
CA GLU A 47 6.47 -17.17 14.62
C GLU A 47 7.06 -17.72 13.31
N LEU A 48 7.91 -16.95 12.61
CA LEU A 48 8.49 -17.36 11.34
C LEU A 48 9.70 -18.29 11.52
N PRO A 49 9.96 -19.19 10.57
CA PRO A 49 11.19 -20.00 10.56
C PRO A 49 12.45 -19.13 10.53
N ASP A 50 13.54 -19.62 11.10
CA ASP A 50 14.80 -18.88 11.26
C ASP A 50 15.32 -18.34 9.92
N ASN A 51 15.37 -19.18 8.88
CA ASN A 51 15.80 -18.78 7.54
C ASN A 51 14.96 -17.65 6.94
N VAL A 52 13.64 -17.65 7.20
CA VAL A 52 12.75 -16.59 6.71
C VAL A 52 13.01 -15.29 7.49
N ARG A 53 13.29 -15.38 8.78
CA ARG A 53 13.64 -14.21 9.60
C ARG A 53 14.96 -13.60 9.18
N GLU A 54 15.96 -14.44 8.89
CA GLU A 54 17.27 -14.01 8.38
C GLU A 54 17.13 -13.30 7.03
N ASP A 55 16.41 -13.88 6.07
CA ASP A 55 16.15 -13.24 4.79
C ASP A 55 15.43 -11.89 4.93
N MET A 56 14.44 -11.78 5.84
CA MET A 56 13.78 -10.51 6.12
C MET A 56 14.72 -9.45 6.72
N LEU A 57 15.65 -9.85 7.59
CA LEU A 57 16.66 -8.93 8.15
C LEU A 57 17.64 -8.47 7.09
N LEU A 58 18.12 -9.35 6.22
CA LEU A 58 18.97 -9.01 5.07
C LEU A 58 18.26 -8.03 4.13
N ALA A 59 16.98 -8.32 3.80
CA ALA A 59 16.17 -7.44 2.98
C ALA A 59 15.97 -6.05 3.60
N ALA A 60 15.72 -5.99 4.89
CA ALA A 60 15.61 -4.72 5.62
C ALA A 60 16.93 -3.95 5.63
N SER A 61 18.06 -4.65 5.94
CA SER A 61 19.40 -4.06 5.97
C SER A 61 19.78 -3.41 4.64
N ALA A 62 19.47 -4.06 3.52
CA ALA A 62 19.71 -3.53 2.18
C ALA A 62 19.04 -2.16 1.92
N SER A 63 17.95 -1.81 2.66
CA SER A 63 17.27 -0.54 2.50
C SER A 63 17.87 0.61 3.33
N VAL A 64 18.54 0.29 4.45
CA VAL A 64 18.94 1.27 5.46
C VAL A 64 19.83 2.36 4.89
N GLN A 65 20.94 1.99 4.26
CA GLN A 65 21.92 2.96 3.76
C GLN A 65 21.34 3.88 2.68
N SER A 66 20.46 3.37 1.82
CA SER A 66 19.80 4.17 0.78
C SER A 66 18.88 5.22 1.39
N ILE A 67 18.10 4.85 2.42
CA ILE A 67 17.20 5.77 3.10
C ILE A 67 18.01 6.78 3.93
N ILE A 68 19.04 6.37 4.68
CA ILE A 68 19.91 7.28 5.42
C ILE A 68 20.58 8.32 4.49
N ASN A 69 21.03 7.89 3.32
CA ASN A 69 21.63 8.80 2.32
C ASN A 69 20.61 9.84 1.80
N SER A 70 19.32 9.48 1.78
CA SER A 70 18.25 10.39 1.37
C SER A 70 17.74 11.25 2.51
N GLU A 71 17.82 10.77 3.75
CA GLU A 71 17.25 11.43 4.95
C GLU A 71 18.34 11.69 6.00
N PRO A 72 19.16 12.74 5.84
CA PRO A 72 20.24 13.04 6.79
C PRO A 72 19.71 13.36 8.20
N ASN A 73 18.45 13.73 8.34
CA ASN A 73 17.82 13.94 9.64
C ASN A 73 17.76 12.67 10.51
N LEU A 74 17.85 11.48 9.91
CA LEU A 74 17.93 10.23 10.67
C LEU A 74 19.21 10.06 11.47
N ILE A 75 20.31 10.70 11.03
CA ILE A 75 21.64 10.53 11.66
C ILE A 75 22.25 11.85 12.16
N ASN A 76 21.53 12.96 12.04
CA ASN A 76 22.03 14.28 12.43
C ASN A 76 21.17 14.92 13.55
N GLY A 77 21.85 15.65 14.41
CA GLY A 77 21.25 16.29 15.58
C GLY A 77 21.19 15.38 16.81
N GLU A 78 20.83 15.97 17.94
CA GLU A 78 20.79 15.29 19.26
C GLU A 78 19.38 14.91 19.68
N GLU A 79 18.37 15.29 18.87
CA GLU A 79 16.97 15.02 19.16
C GLU A 79 16.67 13.51 19.12
N LEU A 80 15.86 13.07 20.08
CA LEU A 80 15.41 11.68 20.15
C LEU A 80 14.55 11.32 18.94
N ILE A 81 14.85 10.20 18.30
CA ILE A 81 14.01 9.59 17.28
C ILE A 81 13.14 8.50 17.92
N GLU A 82 11.84 8.64 17.79
CA GLU A 82 10.90 7.58 18.11
C GLU A 82 10.55 6.81 16.84
N ILE A 83 10.74 5.48 16.84
CA ILE A 83 10.31 4.60 15.76
C ILE A 83 9.03 3.88 16.20
N SER A 84 7.98 3.97 15.40
CA SER A 84 6.71 3.30 15.67
C SER A 84 6.21 2.48 14.47
N ILE A 85 5.52 1.38 14.75
CA ILE A 85 4.68 0.69 13.73
C ILE A 85 3.30 1.35 13.75
N ALA A 86 2.83 1.74 12.57
CA ALA A 86 1.54 2.38 12.42
C ALA A 86 0.38 1.41 12.74
N GLU A 87 -0.63 1.88 13.45
CA GLU A 87 -1.84 1.11 13.70
C GLU A 87 -2.72 1.06 12.44
N ASP A 88 -3.41 -0.07 12.22
CA ASP A 88 -4.24 -0.30 11.02
C ASP A 88 -5.33 0.78 10.77
N LYS A 89 -5.72 1.53 11.79
CA LYS A 89 -6.69 2.63 11.67
C LYS A 89 -6.20 3.80 10.80
N LYS A 90 -4.89 4.04 10.76
CA LYS A 90 -4.30 5.14 9.96
C LYS A 90 -4.48 4.92 8.45
N GLY A 91 -4.59 3.68 7.98
CA GLY A 91 -4.88 3.36 6.58
C GLY A 91 -6.24 3.86 6.09
N SER A 92 -7.27 3.92 6.96
CA SER A 92 -8.57 4.52 6.65
C SER A 92 -8.52 6.05 6.55
N GLU A 93 -7.52 6.67 7.18
CA GLU A 93 -7.26 8.12 7.15
C GLU A 93 -6.35 8.55 5.99
N GLY A 94 -5.95 7.61 5.13
CA GLY A 94 -5.12 7.86 3.95
C GLY A 94 -3.62 7.88 4.22
N ASP A 95 -3.15 7.37 5.36
CA ASP A 95 -1.72 7.14 5.63
C ASP A 95 -1.37 5.69 5.24
N VAL A 96 -0.42 5.52 4.32
CA VAL A 96 0.01 4.23 3.78
C VAL A 96 1.32 3.72 4.39
N ARG A 97 1.85 4.45 5.36
CA ARG A 97 3.12 4.14 6.02
C ARG A 97 2.92 3.05 7.06
N ASP A 98 3.81 2.08 7.09
CA ASP A 98 3.82 0.98 8.05
C ASP A 98 4.76 1.30 9.24
N LEU A 99 5.91 2.00 8.98
CA LEU A 99 6.82 2.53 10.00
C LEU A 99 6.84 4.06 9.94
N ILE A 100 6.97 4.68 11.11
CA ILE A 100 7.11 6.13 11.25
C ILE A 100 8.30 6.44 12.15
N PHE A 101 9.20 7.29 11.69
CA PHE A 101 10.29 7.89 12.46
C PHE A 101 9.90 9.33 12.76
N LEU A 102 9.88 9.68 14.02
CA LEU A 102 9.41 10.99 14.50
C LEU A 102 10.46 11.64 15.41
N LYS A 103 10.78 12.89 15.15
CA LYS A 103 11.45 13.81 16.06
C LYS A 103 10.41 14.80 16.61
N SER A 104 9.99 14.62 17.85
CA SER A 104 8.85 15.34 18.41
C SER A 104 9.09 16.83 18.64
N GLU A 105 10.33 17.22 18.96
CA GLU A 105 10.70 18.62 19.24
C GLU A 105 10.65 19.49 17.98
N SER A 106 11.20 18.97 16.86
CA SER A 106 11.19 19.65 15.57
C SER A 106 9.95 19.39 14.75
N GLY A 107 9.15 18.37 15.10
CA GLY A 107 8.01 17.92 14.33
C GLY A 107 8.39 17.22 13.01
N TRP A 108 9.69 16.87 12.83
CA TRP A 108 10.12 16.15 11.64
C TRP A 108 9.70 14.68 11.68
N GLU A 109 9.14 14.21 10.58
CA GLU A 109 8.79 12.82 10.43
C GLU A 109 9.14 12.27 9.04
N VAL A 110 9.46 10.99 8.97
CA VAL A 110 9.56 10.23 7.73
C VAL A 110 8.94 8.85 7.94
N GLY A 111 8.34 8.29 6.88
CA GLY A 111 7.69 7.00 6.98
C GLY A 111 8.13 6.02 5.90
N ILE A 112 7.97 4.75 6.20
CA ILE A 112 8.27 3.63 5.31
C ILE A 112 7.03 2.76 5.16
N SER A 113 6.68 2.40 3.92
CA SER A 113 5.71 1.34 3.61
C SER A 113 6.46 0.05 3.28
N CYS A 114 6.26 -0.99 4.07
CA CYS A 114 6.96 -2.27 3.97
C CYS A 114 6.15 -3.28 3.17
N LYS A 115 6.75 -3.90 2.15
CA LYS A 115 6.11 -4.93 1.33
C LYS A 115 7.03 -6.13 1.17
N HIS A 116 6.50 -7.33 1.40
CA HIS A 116 7.22 -8.58 1.28
C HIS A 116 6.65 -9.39 0.13
N ASN A 117 7.45 -9.58 -0.92
CA ASN A 117 7.11 -10.30 -2.16
C ASN A 117 5.88 -9.78 -2.93
N HIS A 118 5.43 -8.55 -2.67
CA HIS A 118 4.34 -7.96 -3.44
C HIS A 118 4.50 -6.45 -3.62
N HIS A 119 3.84 -5.92 -4.66
CA HIS A 119 3.94 -4.51 -5.04
C HIS A 119 2.70 -3.68 -4.67
N ALA A 120 1.73 -4.24 -3.94
CA ALA A 120 0.51 -3.52 -3.59
C ALA A 120 0.82 -2.16 -2.96
N LEU A 121 0.14 -1.13 -3.45
CA LEU A 121 0.20 0.21 -2.89
C LEU A 121 -0.90 0.42 -1.87
N LYS A 122 -2.12 0.02 -2.25
CA LYS A 122 -3.31 0.17 -1.41
C LYS A 122 -4.28 -0.99 -1.60
N HIS A 123 -5.02 -1.29 -0.56
CA HIS A 123 -6.08 -2.29 -0.56
C HIS A 123 -7.42 -1.61 -0.28
N SER A 124 -8.09 -1.17 -1.32
CA SER A 124 -9.41 -0.55 -1.21
C SER A 124 -10.52 -1.59 -1.34
N ARG A 125 -11.73 -1.25 -0.91
CA ARG A 125 -12.89 -2.15 -1.01
C ARG A 125 -13.97 -1.54 -1.87
N LEU A 126 -14.72 -2.39 -2.57
CA LEU A 126 -16.00 -2.09 -3.19
C LEU A 126 -17.12 -2.85 -2.48
N SER A 127 -18.27 -2.22 -2.32
CA SER A 127 -19.50 -2.79 -1.79
C SER A 127 -20.67 -1.89 -2.17
N GLN A 128 -21.88 -2.35 -1.96
CA GLN A 128 -23.09 -1.53 -2.15
C GLN A 128 -23.22 -0.31 -1.22
N THR A 129 -22.29 -0.11 -0.27
CA THR A 129 -22.32 1.00 0.68
C THR A 129 -21.09 1.90 0.60
N ILE A 130 -20.15 1.58 -0.30
CA ILE A 130 -18.91 2.36 -0.46
C ILE A 130 -18.98 3.12 -1.77
N ASP A 131 -19.23 4.43 -1.68
CA ASP A 131 -19.03 5.34 -2.80
C ASP A 131 -17.52 5.56 -3.01
N PHE A 132 -16.96 4.85 -3.99
CA PHE A 132 -15.54 4.99 -4.29
C PHE A 132 -15.24 6.33 -4.96
N GLY A 133 -16.17 6.85 -5.76
CA GLY A 133 -16.00 8.12 -6.45
C GLY A 133 -15.86 9.28 -5.45
N ASP A 134 -16.77 9.35 -4.47
CA ASP A 134 -16.67 10.34 -3.39
C ASP A 134 -15.38 10.14 -2.56
N LYS A 135 -15.12 8.91 -2.09
CA LYS A 135 -14.00 8.62 -1.19
C LYS A 135 -12.62 8.74 -1.83
N TRP A 136 -12.50 8.41 -3.11
CA TRP A 136 -11.19 8.42 -3.77
C TRP A 136 -10.95 9.69 -4.56
N LEU A 137 -12.02 10.23 -5.16
CA LEU A 137 -11.93 11.30 -6.16
C LEU A 137 -12.64 12.59 -5.70
N GLY A 138 -13.46 12.52 -4.63
CA GLY A 138 -14.28 13.63 -4.16
C GLY A 138 -15.44 13.97 -5.09
N TYR A 139 -15.88 13.00 -5.90
CA TYR A 139 -17.02 13.10 -6.81
C TYR A 139 -17.88 11.85 -6.64
N PRO A 140 -19.18 11.98 -6.31
CA PRO A 140 -20.02 10.82 -6.08
C PRO A 140 -20.23 10.02 -7.36
N VAL A 141 -20.40 8.71 -7.20
CA VAL A 141 -20.72 7.82 -8.30
C VAL A 141 -22.16 8.04 -8.77
N SER A 142 -22.46 7.66 -10.02
CA SER A 142 -23.78 7.77 -10.63
C SER A 142 -24.77 6.73 -10.10
N ASP A 143 -26.08 7.00 -10.29
CA ASP A 143 -27.13 6.02 -10.02
C ASP A 143 -26.96 4.76 -10.87
N ALA A 144 -26.53 4.90 -12.14
CA ALA A 144 -26.25 3.78 -13.03
C ALA A 144 -25.18 2.83 -12.48
N TYR A 145 -24.13 3.37 -11.81
CA TYR A 145 -23.15 2.54 -11.12
C TYR A 145 -23.81 1.72 -10.00
N TRP A 146 -24.64 2.37 -9.17
CA TRP A 146 -25.34 1.69 -8.08
C TRP A 146 -26.31 0.63 -8.59
N GLU A 147 -27.09 0.93 -9.65
CA GLU A 147 -27.99 -0.02 -10.29
C GLU A 147 -27.25 -1.26 -10.79
N SER A 148 -26.05 -1.09 -11.31
CA SER A 148 -25.23 -2.20 -11.83
C SER A 148 -24.66 -3.11 -10.73
N ILE A 149 -24.21 -2.57 -9.61
CA ILE A 149 -23.50 -3.37 -8.58
C ILE A 149 -24.42 -3.87 -7.46
N THR A 150 -25.52 -3.16 -7.16
CA THR A 150 -26.39 -3.49 -6.03
C THR A 150 -26.98 -4.90 -6.11
N PRO A 151 -27.48 -5.40 -7.25
CA PRO A 151 -28.00 -6.76 -7.33
C PRO A 151 -26.94 -7.81 -6.99
N ILE A 152 -25.69 -7.59 -7.42
CA ILE A 152 -24.58 -8.53 -7.20
C ILE A 152 -24.23 -8.59 -5.70
N PHE A 153 -24.05 -7.43 -5.06
CA PHE A 153 -23.72 -7.39 -3.64
C PHE A 153 -24.90 -7.83 -2.74
N SER A 154 -26.13 -7.59 -3.16
CA SER A 154 -27.32 -8.09 -2.46
C SER A 154 -27.36 -9.62 -2.50
N HIS A 155 -27.10 -10.24 -3.64
CA HIS A 155 -26.98 -11.69 -3.75
C HIS A 155 -25.86 -12.26 -2.86
N LEU A 156 -24.70 -11.61 -2.82
CA LEU A 156 -23.62 -12.00 -1.91
C LEU A 156 -24.02 -11.88 -0.43
N GLN A 157 -24.83 -10.85 -0.10
CA GLN A 157 -25.36 -10.68 1.25
C GLN A 157 -26.36 -11.78 1.61
N GLU A 158 -27.26 -12.16 0.70
CA GLU A 158 -28.21 -13.27 0.88
C GLU A 158 -27.45 -14.57 1.15
N LEU A 159 -26.49 -14.93 0.30
CA LEU A 159 -25.65 -16.13 0.48
C LEU A 159 -24.89 -16.14 1.81
N LYS A 160 -24.44 -14.98 2.28
CA LYS A 160 -23.81 -14.84 3.59
C LYS A 160 -24.82 -15.07 4.72
N ASP A 161 -26.01 -14.47 4.60
CA ASP A 161 -27.04 -14.50 5.65
C ASP A 161 -27.66 -15.88 5.83
N GLU A 162 -27.74 -16.71 4.78
CA GLU A 162 -28.19 -18.10 4.85
C GLU A 162 -27.46 -18.91 5.92
N THR A 163 -26.18 -18.63 6.16
CA THR A 163 -25.34 -19.43 7.03
C THR A 163 -24.66 -18.63 8.14
N LYS A 164 -25.02 -17.36 8.35
CA LYS A 164 -24.32 -16.47 9.33
C LYS A 164 -24.36 -16.96 10.78
N THR A 165 -25.41 -17.71 11.14
CA THR A 165 -25.57 -18.26 12.49
C THR A 165 -24.79 -19.54 12.72
N LEU A 166 -24.26 -20.16 11.67
CA LEU A 166 -23.48 -21.39 11.74
C LEU A 166 -22.04 -21.12 12.19
N ASP A 167 -21.37 -22.18 12.65
CA ASP A 167 -19.91 -22.12 12.89
C ASP A 167 -19.18 -21.60 11.64
N LYS A 168 -18.10 -20.86 11.85
CA LYS A 168 -17.31 -20.24 10.76
C LYS A 168 -16.86 -21.23 9.69
N ARG A 169 -16.68 -22.51 10.03
CA ARG A 169 -16.27 -23.57 9.09
C ARG A 169 -17.41 -24.01 8.16
N LEU A 170 -18.66 -23.83 8.61
CA LEU A 170 -19.88 -24.22 7.91
C LEU A 170 -20.51 -23.08 7.12
N GLN A 171 -19.97 -21.85 7.27
CA GLN A 171 -20.48 -20.69 6.52
C GLN A 171 -20.18 -20.82 5.01
N ASN A 172 -21.07 -20.27 4.18
CA ASN A 172 -20.95 -20.30 2.72
C ASN A 172 -19.61 -19.75 2.25
N LYS A 173 -18.99 -20.49 1.35
CA LYS A 173 -17.70 -20.15 0.71
C LYS A 173 -17.89 -19.82 -0.74
N TRP A 174 -16.86 -19.28 -1.36
CA TRP A 174 -16.88 -18.85 -2.76
C TRP A 174 -17.05 -19.99 -3.80
N ASP A 175 -16.92 -21.24 -3.39
CA ASP A 175 -17.25 -22.43 -4.20
C ASP A 175 -18.75 -22.55 -4.52
N LYS A 176 -19.61 -21.83 -3.77
CA LYS A 176 -21.04 -21.67 -4.08
C LYS A 176 -21.31 -20.86 -5.35
N ILE A 177 -20.31 -20.14 -5.85
CA ILE A 177 -20.38 -19.35 -7.09
C ILE A 177 -19.29 -19.88 -8.04
N PRO A 178 -19.58 -20.93 -8.83
CA PRO A 178 -18.57 -21.60 -9.67
C PRO A 178 -17.84 -20.67 -10.64
N ASN A 179 -18.57 -19.73 -11.25
CA ASN A 179 -18.03 -18.80 -12.24
C ASN A 179 -17.84 -17.39 -11.64
N LYS A 180 -17.41 -17.29 -10.36
CA LYS A 180 -17.31 -15.99 -9.66
C LYS A 180 -16.56 -14.90 -10.45
N ASP A 181 -15.61 -15.27 -11.28
CA ASP A 181 -14.84 -14.32 -12.08
C ASP A 181 -15.70 -13.65 -13.16
N LEU A 182 -16.65 -14.41 -13.75
CA LEU A 182 -17.58 -13.91 -14.75
C LEU A 182 -18.87 -13.36 -14.15
N ASP A 183 -19.37 -13.99 -13.08
CA ASP A 183 -20.69 -13.67 -12.52
C ASP A 183 -20.63 -12.56 -11.47
N VAL A 184 -19.44 -12.32 -10.87
CA VAL A 184 -19.25 -11.34 -9.78
C VAL A 184 -18.16 -10.33 -10.12
N TYR A 185 -16.94 -10.79 -10.42
CA TYR A 185 -15.81 -9.86 -10.54
C TYR A 185 -15.91 -8.99 -11.78
N ARG A 186 -16.19 -9.60 -12.92
CA ARG A 186 -16.25 -8.89 -14.20
C ARG A 186 -17.35 -7.81 -14.23
N PRO A 187 -18.62 -8.10 -13.89
CA PRO A 187 -19.65 -7.06 -13.91
C PRO A 187 -19.37 -5.89 -12.96
N ILE A 188 -18.74 -6.15 -11.79
CA ILE A 188 -18.35 -5.10 -10.85
C ILE A 188 -17.20 -4.27 -11.44
N LEU A 189 -16.23 -4.90 -12.11
CA LEU A 189 -15.14 -4.20 -12.78
C LEU A 189 -15.61 -3.42 -13.99
N ASP A 190 -16.59 -3.93 -14.76
CA ASP A 190 -17.20 -3.19 -15.88
C ASP A 190 -17.88 -1.91 -15.36
N ALA A 191 -18.68 -2.01 -14.29
CA ALA A 191 -19.28 -0.86 -13.64
C ALA A 191 -18.25 0.14 -13.11
N PHE A 192 -17.18 -0.35 -12.46
CA PHE A 192 -16.08 0.48 -11.97
C PHE A 192 -15.35 1.19 -13.12
N HIS A 193 -15.03 0.46 -14.19
CA HIS A 193 -14.41 1.00 -15.41
C HIS A 193 -15.23 2.14 -16.00
N ASP A 194 -16.51 1.88 -16.29
CA ASP A 194 -17.41 2.83 -16.94
C ASP A 194 -17.59 4.09 -16.09
N GLU A 195 -17.69 3.93 -14.77
CA GLU A 195 -17.83 5.04 -13.85
C GLU A 195 -16.55 5.90 -13.77
N VAL A 196 -15.36 5.30 -13.72
CA VAL A 196 -14.09 6.05 -13.77
C VAL A 196 -13.96 6.83 -15.07
N ILE A 197 -14.32 6.22 -16.21
CA ILE A 197 -14.32 6.88 -17.52
C ILE A 197 -15.35 8.03 -17.55
N ARG A 198 -16.57 7.82 -17.03
CA ARG A 198 -17.58 8.87 -16.93
C ARG A 198 -17.07 10.05 -16.12
N LEU A 199 -16.59 9.79 -14.90
CA LEU A 199 -16.05 10.82 -14.01
C LEU A 199 -14.89 11.57 -14.65
N SER A 200 -14.00 10.89 -15.38
CA SER A 200 -12.84 11.52 -16.03
C SER A 200 -13.23 12.43 -17.21
N LYS A 201 -14.36 12.16 -17.85
CA LYS A 201 -14.92 13.04 -18.89
C LYS A 201 -15.52 14.31 -18.30
N GLU A 202 -16.16 14.19 -17.15
CA GLU A 202 -16.82 15.29 -16.44
C GLU A 202 -15.82 16.14 -15.65
N TYR A 203 -14.86 15.51 -14.96
CA TYR A 203 -13.89 16.16 -14.07
C TYR A 203 -12.45 15.90 -14.54
N LYS A 204 -11.76 16.92 -15.02
CA LYS A 204 -10.43 16.80 -15.63
C LYS A 204 -9.31 16.45 -14.64
N ASP A 205 -9.55 16.57 -13.35
CA ASP A 205 -8.60 16.27 -12.28
C ASP A 205 -8.70 14.82 -11.74
N VAL A 206 -9.63 14.00 -12.25
CA VAL A 206 -9.79 12.60 -11.84
C VAL A 206 -8.49 11.79 -11.94
N PRO A 207 -7.69 11.84 -13.03
CA PRO A 207 -6.42 11.11 -13.09
C PRO A 207 -5.45 11.52 -11.97
N LYS A 208 -5.36 12.82 -11.68
CA LYS A 208 -4.53 13.38 -10.61
C LYS A 208 -5.02 12.90 -9.24
N LYS A 209 -6.31 13.06 -8.95
CA LYS A 209 -6.92 12.68 -7.66
C LYS A 209 -6.77 11.19 -7.38
N LEU A 210 -6.84 10.35 -8.41
CA LEU A 210 -6.62 8.92 -8.27
C LEU A 210 -5.20 8.61 -7.77
N ILE A 211 -4.17 9.24 -8.34
CA ILE A 211 -2.79 9.08 -7.86
C ILE A 211 -2.65 9.65 -6.44
N GLU A 212 -3.19 10.82 -6.15
CA GLU A 212 -3.19 11.42 -4.81
C GLU A 212 -3.86 10.50 -3.77
N TYR A 213 -4.99 9.90 -4.13
CA TYR A 213 -5.67 8.93 -3.27
C TYR A 213 -4.80 7.69 -3.02
N LEU A 214 -4.14 7.17 -4.04
CA LEU A 214 -3.31 5.97 -3.93
C LEU A 214 -2.04 6.20 -3.13
N LEU A 215 -1.38 7.34 -3.31
CA LEU A 215 -0.17 7.71 -2.57
C LEU A 215 -0.49 8.16 -1.14
N GLY A 216 -1.72 8.63 -0.88
CA GLY A 216 -2.12 9.11 0.43
C GLY A 216 -1.65 10.53 0.72
N ARG A 217 -1.77 10.91 2.01
CA ARG A 217 -1.56 12.30 2.47
C ARG A 217 -0.15 12.62 2.94
N LYS A 218 0.69 11.61 3.08
CA LYS A 218 2.05 11.72 3.60
C LYS A 218 3.04 11.14 2.62
N ASP A 219 4.18 11.78 2.47
CA ASP A 219 5.29 11.23 1.70
C ASP A 219 5.92 10.04 2.42
N PHE A 220 6.48 9.11 1.64
CA PHE A 220 7.05 7.89 2.21
C PHE A 220 8.05 7.21 1.28
N TYR A 221 8.88 6.38 1.88
CA TYR A 221 9.66 5.37 1.17
C TYR A 221 8.90 4.05 1.15
N LYS A 222 8.85 3.40 -0.02
CA LYS A 222 8.30 2.05 -0.15
C LYS A 222 9.47 1.08 -0.26
N VAL A 223 9.55 0.16 0.70
CA VAL A 223 10.60 -0.86 0.77
C VAL A 223 9.96 -2.21 0.41
N ILE A 224 10.44 -2.83 -0.66
CA ILE A 224 9.87 -4.07 -1.20
C ILE A 224 10.97 -5.14 -1.18
N ALA A 225 10.83 -6.13 -0.31
CA ALA A 225 11.68 -7.32 -0.32
C ALA A 225 11.26 -8.27 -1.45
N LYS A 226 12.24 -8.82 -2.17
CA LYS A 226 12.08 -9.77 -3.26
C LYS A 226 12.96 -11.00 -2.98
N ASP A 227 12.40 -11.98 -2.26
CA ASP A 227 13.13 -13.16 -1.80
C ASP A 227 13.78 -13.94 -2.97
N ASN A 228 13.00 -14.20 -4.03
CA ASN A 228 13.48 -14.96 -5.18
C ASN A 228 14.63 -14.27 -5.94
N GLU A 229 14.72 -12.95 -5.84
CA GLU A 229 15.73 -12.13 -6.52
C GLU A 229 16.83 -11.69 -5.55
N ARG A 230 16.72 -12.03 -4.25
CA ARG A 230 17.59 -11.59 -3.15
C ARG A 230 17.94 -10.11 -3.24
N LYS A 231 16.92 -9.29 -3.47
CA LYS A 231 17.07 -7.83 -3.56
C LYS A 231 15.93 -7.10 -2.85
N THR A 232 16.21 -5.87 -2.47
CA THR A 232 15.24 -4.91 -1.94
C THR A 232 15.13 -3.74 -2.90
N ILE A 233 13.89 -3.37 -3.24
CA ILE A 233 13.58 -2.21 -4.06
C ILE A 233 13.12 -1.10 -3.13
N ILE A 234 13.74 0.09 -3.25
CA ILE A 234 13.39 1.28 -2.48
C ILE A 234 12.85 2.34 -3.45
N GLN A 235 11.60 2.73 -3.26
CA GLN A 235 10.94 3.77 -4.05
C GLN A 235 10.59 4.95 -3.14
N ALA A 236 10.81 6.19 -3.63
CA ALA A 236 10.47 7.40 -2.89
C ALA A 236 9.25 8.10 -3.51
N PHE A 237 8.19 8.25 -2.74
CA PHE A 237 6.98 8.97 -3.12
C PHE A 237 6.92 10.30 -2.39
N ASN A 238 7.36 11.37 -3.08
CA ASN A 238 7.54 12.72 -2.54
C ASN A 238 6.54 13.71 -3.18
N LEU A 239 5.28 13.60 -2.81
CA LEU A 239 4.20 14.44 -3.35
C LEU A 239 4.08 15.77 -2.60
N GLN A 240 4.28 15.74 -1.28
CA GLN A 240 4.17 16.90 -0.37
C GLN A 240 5.53 17.60 -0.15
N GLU A 241 6.58 17.14 -0.82
CA GLU A 241 7.94 17.69 -0.73
C GLU A 241 8.58 17.62 0.66
N THR A 242 8.17 16.62 1.46
CA THR A 242 8.69 16.42 2.82
C THR A 242 9.88 15.48 2.89
N LEU A 243 10.18 14.70 1.84
CA LEU A 243 11.35 13.83 1.77
C LEU A 243 12.61 14.57 1.32
N SER A 244 13.77 14.05 1.73
CA SER A 244 15.08 14.60 1.35
C SER A 244 15.24 16.08 1.71
N THR A 245 14.70 16.49 2.85
CA THR A 245 14.88 17.85 3.36
C THR A 245 16.23 18.01 4.05
N ASN A 246 16.79 19.24 4.05
CA ASN A 246 18.02 19.53 4.74
C ASN A 246 17.82 19.55 6.25
N CYS A 247 18.85 19.10 6.98
CA CYS A 247 18.95 19.28 8.42
C CYS A 247 20.06 20.31 8.70
N GLY A 248 19.68 21.54 8.85
CA GLY A 248 20.62 22.64 8.99
C GLY A 248 21.58 22.74 7.77
N LYS A 249 22.88 22.47 7.99
CA LYS A 249 23.89 22.49 6.93
C LYS A 249 24.06 21.15 6.18
N VAL A 250 23.43 20.09 6.67
CA VAL A 250 23.56 18.75 6.09
C VAL A 250 22.57 18.60 4.94
N LYS A 251 23.10 18.15 3.79
CA LYS A 251 22.30 17.93 2.59
C LYS A 251 22.17 16.45 2.30
N PRO A 252 21.03 15.98 1.77
CA PRO A 252 20.90 14.61 1.30
C PRO A 252 21.96 14.27 0.24
N LYS A 253 22.53 13.06 0.30
CA LYS A 253 23.40 12.51 -0.75
C LYS A 253 22.58 12.10 -1.97
N SER A 254 21.38 11.54 -1.72
CA SER A 254 20.35 11.26 -2.73
C SER A 254 19.19 12.20 -2.51
N ARG A 255 18.71 12.85 -3.55
CA ARG A 255 17.58 13.78 -3.44
C ARG A 255 16.36 13.21 -4.13
N CYS A 256 15.27 13.06 -3.37
CA CYS A 256 13.97 12.68 -3.92
C CYS A 256 13.33 13.87 -4.62
N LYS A 257 12.95 13.68 -5.89
CA LYS A 257 12.28 14.73 -6.67
C LYS A 257 10.82 14.86 -6.23
N SER A 258 10.28 16.09 -6.30
CA SER A 258 8.85 16.32 -6.15
C SER A 258 8.05 15.62 -7.25
N LEU A 259 6.95 14.99 -6.89
CA LEU A 259 6.03 14.36 -7.82
C LEU A 259 4.91 15.29 -8.30
N ALA A 260 4.76 16.48 -7.71
CA ALA A 260 3.71 17.43 -8.07
C ALA A 260 3.70 17.77 -9.59
N GLY A 261 4.90 17.94 -10.19
CA GLY A 261 5.05 18.24 -11.60
C GLY A 261 4.75 17.09 -12.56
N VAL A 262 4.70 15.85 -12.06
CA VAL A 262 4.45 14.65 -12.86
C VAL A 262 3.12 13.96 -12.54
N LEU A 263 2.23 14.62 -11.80
CA LEU A 263 0.86 14.13 -11.62
C LEU A 263 0.12 14.07 -12.96
N PRO A 264 -0.64 13.01 -13.22
CA PRO A 264 -1.28 12.79 -14.51
C PRO A 264 -2.46 13.75 -14.74
N LYS A 265 -2.77 13.99 -16.02
CA LYS A 265 -3.88 14.82 -16.46
C LYS A 265 -4.84 14.09 -17.40
N MET A 266 -4.40 12.96 -17.97
CA MET A 266 -5.15 12.23 -19.00
C MET A 266 -5.09 10.72 -18.77
N ILE A 267 -6.18 10.04 -19.11
CA ILE A 267 -6.23 8.59 -19.28
C ILE A 267 -5.90 8.29 -20.75
N TYR A 268 -4.92 7.42 -20.97
CA TYR A 268 -4.61 6.93 -22.32
C TYR A 268 -5.40 5.66 -22.64
N SER A 269 -5.47 4.73 -21.72
CA SER A 269 -6.32 3.55 -21.84
C SER A 269 -6.73 3.04 -20.45
N PHE A 270 -7.85 2.34 -20.42
CA PHE A 270 -8.34 1.63 -19.23
C PHE A 270 -9.00 0.35 -19.69
N ASP A 271 -8.28 -0.76 -19.69
CA ASP A 271 -8.69 -2.00 -20.32
C ASP A 271 -8.42 -3.20 -19.39
N TYR A 272 -9.04 -4.32 -19.70
CA TYR A 272 -8.69 -5.57 -19.02
C TYR A 272 -7.24 -5.97 -19.33
N LYS A 273 -6.56 -6.47 -18.29
CA LYS A 273 -5.30 -7.16 -18.50
C LYS A 273 -5.57 -8.39 -19.40
N GLU A 274 -4.68 -8.62 -20.36
CA GLU A 274 -4.75 -9.76 -21.26
C GLU A 274 -4.97 -11.08 -20.48
N GLU A 275 -5.89 -11.91 -20.96
CA GLU A 275 -6.30 -13.20 -20.36
C GLU A 275 -6.81 -13.10 -18.90
N SER A 276 -7.30 -11.95 -18.46
CA SER A 276 -7.80 -11.75 -17.10
C SER A 276 -9.23 -11.24 -17.05
N ASN A 277 -10.07 -11.87 -16.22
CA ASN A 277 -11.44 -11.43 -15.93
C ASN A 277 -11.56 -10.65 -14.61
N ASN A 278 -10.46 -10.46 -13.87
CA ASN A 278 -10.48 -9.84 -12.55
C ASN A 278 -9.46 -8.70 -12.38
N THR A 279 -8.83 -8.26 -13.49
CA THR A 279 -7.78 -7.24 -13.42
C THR A 279 -7.94 -6.24 -14.55
N LEU A 280 -8.03 -4.95 -14.20
CA LEU A 280 -7.97 -3.83 -15.13
C LEU A 280 -6.60 -3.15 -15.07
N ILE A 281 -6.14 -2.64 -16.21
CA ILE A 281 -4.93 -1.82 -16.35
C ILE A 281 -5.31 -0.43 -16.81
N LEU A 282 -4.99 0.56 -15.99
CA LEU A 282 -5.19 1.97 -16.29
C LEU A 282 -3.84 2.60 -16.65
N VAL A 283 -3.73 3.09 -17.88
CA VAL A 283 -2.54 3.82 -18.36
C VAL A 283 -2.85 5.31 -18.40
N LEU A 284 -2.04 6.06 -17.67
CA LEU A 284 -2.14 7.53 -17.58
C LEU A 284 -0.94 8.19 -18.27
N ASP A 285 -1.06 9.48 -18.57
CA ASP A 285 0.08 10.25 -19.03
C ASP A 285 1.21 10.32 -17.97
N LYS A 286 2.38 10.83 -18.41
CA LYS A 286 3.59 11.02 -17.58
C LYS A 286 4.16 9.72 -16.94
N GLY A 287 3.79 8.54 -17.46
CA GLY A 287 4.39 7.27 -17.09
C GLY A 287 3.71 6.54 -15.92
N TRP A 288 2.52 6.97 -15.49
CA TRP A 288 1.75 6.24 -14.50
C TRP A 288 0.96 5.10 -15.14
N THR A 289 1.08 3.91 -14.58
CA THR A 289 0.23 2.76 -14.95
C THR A 289 -0.18 2.02 -13.69
N ILE A 290 -1.49 1.76 -13.56
CA ILE A 290 -2.09 1.17 -12.38
C ILE A 290 -2.78 -0.14 -12.75
N SER A 291 -2.55 -1.17 -11.95
CA SER A 291 -3.29 -2.43 -12.01
C SER A 291 -4.32 -2.48 -10.88
N PHE A 292 -5.56 -2.76 -11.22
CA PHE A 292 -6.67 -2.97 -10.29
C PHE A 292 -7.11 -4.43 -10.36
N ARG A 293 -6.64 -5.25 -9.43
CA ARG A 293 -7.08 -6.65 -9.34
C ARG A 293 -8.12 -6.80 -8.23
N ILE A 294 -9.33 -7.20 -8.62
CA ILE A 294 -10.41 -7.48 -7.65
C ILE A 294 -10.33 -8.93 -7.15
N HIS A 295 -10.59 -9.14 -5.89
CA HIS A 295 -10.62 -10.47 -5.29
C HIS A 295 -11.43 -10.49 -3.99
N ASN A 296 -11.79 -11.69 -3.53
CA ASN A 296 -12.39 -11.90 -2.22
C ASN A 296 -11.37 -11.71 -1.09
N ALA A 297 -11.79 -11.08 0.00
CA ALA A 297 -10.91 -10.82 1.16
C ALA A 297 -10.75 -12.04 2.09
N SER A 298 -11.66 -13.00 2.04
CA SER A 298 -11.63 -14.23 2.83
C SER A 298 -12.14 -15.43 2.01
N SER A 299 -11.96 -16.64 2.54
CA SER A 299 -12.52 -17.86 1.92
C SER A 299 -14.04 -17.93 2.01
N ARG A 300 -14.66 -17.18 2.93
CA ARG A 300 -16.12 -17.09 3.10
C ARG A 300 -16.68 -15.98 2.23
N ILE A 301 -17.94 -16.12 1.83
CA ILE A 301 -18.65 -15.08 1.10
C ILE A 301 -18.83 -13.85 1.99
N GLU A 302 -18.45 -12.68 1.46
CA GLU A 302 -18.65 -11.37 2.07
C GLU A 302 -19.24 -10.42 1.01
N PRO A 303 -20.21 -9.53 1.37
CA PRO A 303 -20.80 -8.56 0.46
C PRO A 303 -19.86 -7.35 0.27
N SER A 304 -18.60 -7.63 0.13
CA SER A 304 -17.57 -6.65 -0.23
C SER A 304 -16.38 -7.35 -0.89
N LEU A 305 -15.80 -6.72 -1.88
CA LEU A 305 -14.63 -7.20 -2.57
C LEU A 305 -13.45 -6.26 -2.31
N LYS A 306 -12.25 -6.80 -2.41
CA LYS A 306 -11.01 -6.07 -2.17
C LYS A 306 -10.28 -5.84 -3.48
N PHE A 307 -9.76 -4.65 -3.69
CA PHE A 307 -8.76 -4.39 -4.71
C PHE A 307 -7.35 -4.61 -4.16
N ASP A 308 -6.54 -5.29 -4.94
CA ASP A 308 -5.09 -5.26 -4.86
C ASP A 308 -4.62 -4.26 -5.93
N ILE A 309 -4.30 -3.04 -5.48
CA ILE A 309 -3.95 -1.94 -6.38
C ILE A 309 -2.43 -1.80 -6.41
N GLN A 310 -1.85 -1.88 -7.63
CA GLN A 310 -0.41 -1.81 -7.83
C GLN A 310 -0.05 -0.72 -8.84
N LEU A 311 1.06 -0.03 -8.62
CA LEU A 311 1.73 0.76 -9.65
C LEU A 311 2.62 -0.20 -10.45
N VAL A 312 2.24 -0.48 -11.69
CA VAL A 312 3.01 -1.32 -12.63
C VAL A 312 3.86 -0.47 -13.58
N GLY A 313 3.57 0.83 -13.67
CA GLY A 313 4.40 1.85 -14.27
C GLY A 313 4.49 3.08 -13.37
N ILE A 314 5.69 3.63 -13.22
CA ILE A 314 5.96 4.81 -12.42
C ILE A 314 6.78 5.84 -13.21
N PRO A 315 6.55 7.16 -13.00
CA PRO A 315 7.38 8.20 -13.62
C PRO A 315 8.86 8.06 -13.25
N SER A 316 9.73 8.50 -14.14
CA SER A 316 11.18 8.58 -13.86
C SER A 316 11.55 9.56 -12.74
N ALA A 317 10.61 10.38 -12.28
CA ALA A 317 10.77 11.25 -11.11
C ALA A 317 10.68 10.47 -9.78
N VAL A 318 10.02 9.31 -9.75
CA VAL A 318 10.04 8.41 -8.60
C VAL A 318 11.43 7.79 -8.51
N ALA A 319 12.14 8.06 -7.42
CA ALA A 319 13.40 7.36 -7.17
C ALA A 319 13.12 5.87 -7.01
N ASN A 320 13.85 5.05 -7.74
CA ASN A 320 13.73 3.59 -7.71
C ASN A 320 15.13 3.00 -7.64
N ILE A 321 15.49 2.48 -6.45
CA ILE A 321 16.82 1.97 -6.14
C ILE A 321 16.68 0.48 -5.87
N GLU A 322 17.55 -0.33 -6.47
CA GLU A 322 17.65 -1.77 -6.20
C GLU A 322 18.94 -2.04 -5.42
N GLN A 323 18.82 -2.77 -4.31
CA GLN A 323 19.94 -3.19 -3.48
C GLN A 323 19.88 -4.70 -3.31
N TYR A 324 20.96 -5.37 -3.68
CA TYR A 324 21.11 -6.81 -3.45
C TYR A 324 21.48 -7.08 -2.00
N TRP A 325 21.05 -8.22 -1.48
CA TRP A 325 21.34 -8.60 -0.11
C TRP A 325 22.78 -9.10 -0.03
N GLU A 326 23.53 -8.52 0.86
CA GLU A 326 24.89 -8.97 1.20
C GLU A 326 24.78 -10.02 2.31
N GLU A 327 25.54 -11.11 2.19
CA GLU A 327 25.62 -12.18 3.20
C GLU A 327 26.52 -11.78 4.37
#